data_b4cd307fb841cad21274d7004c1dfbdf
#
_entry.id   b4cd307fb841cad21274d7004c1dfbdf
#
_cell.length_a   1.000
_cell.length_b   1.000
_cell.length_c   1.000
_cell.angle_alpha   90.00
_cell.angle_beta   90.00
_cell.angle_gamma   90.00
#
_symmetry.space_group_name_H-M   'P 1'
#
loop_
_entity.id
_entity.type
_entity.pdbx_description
1 polymer ?
#
loop_
_entity_poly.entity_id
_entity_poly.type
_entity_poly.pdbx_seq_one_letter_code
_entity_poly.pdbx_strand_id
1 'polypeptide(L)'
;GVLDVVMDKKVREYHVATETKYIVEDRRLIKCSSDMNITIDFLCFSKDHDIMDVHVTRQENNYGITDMQEEQLRLMDQVSDIQAHLTLAIDRYGRIKNVLNFDELHDKWQDIKTRINPNSDEMAKIIHDGDEVYGMGEARFAKRLNMATPYKALGMGLFSFEKATRNDDSFRWKMPSTLIPTIGI
;
A
#
# COMPACT_ATOMS: atom_id res chain seq x y z
N GLY A 1 -5.22 30.81 -6.77
CA GLY A 1 -4.87 30.22 -8.03
C GLY A 1 -4.68 28.75 -7.83
N VAL A 2 -5.51 27.95 -8.47
CA VAL A 2 -5.28 26.49 -8.59
C VAL A 2 -4.02 26.39 -9.41
N LEU A 3 -2.93 25.93 -8.83
CA LEU A 3 -1.80 25.45 -9.61
C LEU A 3 -2.32 24.25 -10.38
N ASP A 4 -2.60 24.43 -11.68
CA ASP A 4 -2.63 23.33 -12.60
C ASP A 4 -1.23 22.72 -12.53
N VAL A 5 -1.09 21.64 -11.79
CA VAL A 5 0.10 20.82 -11.87
C VAL A 5 0.06 20.25 -13.26
N VAL A 6 0.73 20.92 -14.19
CA VAL A 6 1.05 20.36 -15.50
C VAL A 6 1.95 19.18 -15.18
N MET A 7 1.33 18.04 -15.00
CA MET A 7 2.02 16.79 -14.80
C MET A 7 2.68 16.46 -16.13
N ASP A 8 3.91 16.92 -16.24
CA ASP A 8 4.79 16.46 -17.30
C ASP A 8 4.76 14.92 -17.25
N LYS A 9 4.62 14.24 -18.37
CA LYS A 9 4.56 12.77 -18.49
C LYS A 9 5.85 12.09 -18.03
N LYS A 10 6.34 12.42 -16.86
CA LYS A 10 7.58 11.89 -16.32
C LYS A 10 7.26 10.80 -15.31
N VAL A 11 7.87 9.66 -15.51
CA VAL A 11 7.98 8.62 -14.48
C VAL A 11 8.68 9.26 -13.27
N ARG A 12 8.06 9.13 -12.10
CA ARG A 12 8.61 9.60 -10.83
C ARG A 12 8.97 8.42 -9.97
N GLU A 13 10.11 8.51 -9.31
CA GLU A 13 10.60 7.49 -8.39
C GLU A 13 10.49 8.00 -6.95
N TYR A 14 10.04 7.13 -6.06
CA TYR A 14 9.91 7.40 -4.63
C TYR A 14 10.50 6.25 -3.84
N HIS A 15 11.19 6.60 -2.77
CA HIS A 15 11.59 5.66 -1.73
C HIS A 15 10.63 5.81 -0.54
N VAL A 16 10.03 4.69 -0.12
CA VAL A 16 9.07 4.65 0.98
C VAL A 16 9.56 3.67 2.03
N ALA A 17 9.92 4.18 3.19
CA ALA A 17 10.27 3.37 4.35
C ALA A 17 9.18 3.50 5.41
N THR A 18 8.68 2.37 5.91
CA THR A 18 7.69 2.32 6.98
C THR A 18 8.19 1.48 8.14
N GLU A 19 7.92 1.90 9.36
CA GLU A 19 8.13 1.13 10.57
C GLU A 19 6.84 1.11 11.38
N THR A 20 6.39 -0.07 11.75
CA THR A 20 5.23 -0.27 12.61
C THR A 20 5.65 -1.02 13.86
N LYS A 21 5.23 -0.52 15.00
CA LYS A 21 5.49 -1.14 16.31
C LYS A 21 4.17 -1.49 16.94
N TYR A 22 4.03 -2.71 17.41
CA TYR A 22 2.87 -3.15 18.15
C TYR A 22 3.24 -4.04 19.32
N ILE A 23 2.43 -4.00 20.36
CA ILE A 23 2.59 -4.78 21.58
C ILE A 23 1.64 -5.97 21.49
N VAL A 24 2.16 -7.17 21.61
CA VAL A 24 1.37 -8.41 21.72
C VAL A 24 1.03 -8.72 23.18
N GLU A 25 0.11 -9.67 23.39
CA GLU A 25 -0.52 -9.96 24.69
C GLU A 25 0.49 -10.16 25.86
N ASP A 26 1.66 -10.70 25.59
CA ASP A 26 2.74 -10.88 26.58
C ASP A 26 3.65 -9.65 26.75
N ARG A 27 3.21 -8.46 26.29
CA ARG A 27 3.93 -7.19 26.30
C ARG A 27 5.21 -7.17 25.46
N ARG A 28 5.42 -8.13 24.58
CA ARG A 28 6.52 -8.07 23.62
C ARG A 28 6.26 -6.99 22.56
N LEU A 29 7.28 -6.17 22.34
CA LEU A 29 7.27 -5.19 21.25
C LEU A 29 7.71 -5.88 19.96
N ILE A 30 6.80 -5.97 19.01
CA ILE A 30 7.12 -6.42 17.64
C ILE A 30 7.30 -5.20 16.75
N LYS A 31 8.39 -5.19 16.02
CA LYS A 31 8.70 -4.16 15.02
C LYS A 31 8.63 -4.79 13.65
N CYS A 32 7.76 -4.25 12.82
CA CYS A 32 7.71 -4.59 11.41
C CYS A 32 8.18 -3.40 10.60
N SER A 33 8.92 -3.64 9.54
CA SER A 33 9.35 -2.58 8.63
C SER A 33 9.18 -3.02 7.19
N SER A 34 8.95 -2.06 6.33
CA SER A 34 8.99 -2.24 4.88
C SER A 34 9.79 -1.09 4.28
N ASP A 35 10.68 -1.44 3.38
CA ASP A 35 11.47 -0.52 2.58
C ASP A 35 11.18 -0.82 1.11
N MET A 36 10.65 0.16 0.37
CA MET A 36 10.25 -0.04 -1.01
C MET A 36 10.62 1.13 -1.90
N ASN A 37 10.97 0.82 -3.15
CA ASN A 37 11.08 1.80 -4.22
C ASN A 37 9.83 1.70 -5.10
N ILE A 38 9.22 2.84 -5.39
CA ILE A 38 7.99 2.93 -6.17
C ILE A 38 8.27 3.84 -7.37
N THR A 39 7.87 3.40 -8.55
CA THR A 39 7.76 4.25 -9.72
C THR A 39 6.30 4.59 -9.98
N ILE A 40 6.04 5.84 -10.34
CA ILE A 40 4.73 6.32 -10.71
C ILE A 40 4.78 6.89 -12.11
N ASP A 41 3.95 6.36 -12.99
CA ASP A 41 3.73 6.85 -14.34
C ASP A 41 2.31 7.39 -14.48
N PHE A 42 2.18 8.62 -14.96
CA PHE A 42 0.88 9.22 -15.25
C PHE A 42 0.53 8.97 -16.72
N LEU A 43 -0.44 8.07 -16.95
CA LEU A 43 -0.75 7.57 -18.29
C LEU A 43 -1.75 8.44 -19.04
N CYS A 44 -2.71 9.05 -18.34
CA CYS A 44 -3.79 9.80 -18.95
C CYS A 44 -4.25 10.92 -18.02
N PHE A 45 -4.56 12.06 -18.61
CA PHE A 45 -5.17 13.20 -17.92
C PHE A 45 -6.51 13.51 -18.59
N SER A 46 -7.58 13.51 -17.81
CA SER A 46 -8.91 13.88 -18.25
C SER A 46 -9.49 14.97 -17.34
N LYS A 47 -10.63 15.54 -17.73
CA LYS A 47 -11.29 16.55 -16.87
C LYS A 47 -11.80 15.96 -15.55
N ASP A 48 -12.11 14.67 -15.55
CA ASP A 48 -12.81 14.01 -14.43
C ASP A 48 -11.87 13.16 -13.57
N HIS A 49 -10.84 12.59 -14.17
CA HIS A 49 -9.88 11.73 -13.47
C HIS A 49 -8.56 11.62 -14.25
N ASP A 50 -7.51 11.34 -13.52
CA ASP A 50 -6.20 10.99 -14.05
C ASP A 50 -5.92 9.51 -13.79
N ILE A 51 -5.17 8.88 -14.69
CA ILE A 51 -4.74 7.49 -14.50
C ILE A 51 -3.28 7.48 -14.10
N MET A 52 -3.01 6.82 -12.99
CA MET A 52 -1.70 6.68 -12.40
C MET A 52 -1.35 5.20 -12.32
N ASP A 53 -0.23 4.83 -12.90
CA ASP A 53 0.31 3.48 -12.84
C ASP A 53 1.44 3.44 -11.82
N VAL A 54 1.30 2.58 -10.81
CA VAL A 54 2.21 2.49 -9.67
C VAL A 54 2.88 1.13 -9.69
N HIS A 55 4.20 1.11 -9.76
CA HIS A 55 4.99 -0.10 -9.70
C HIS A 55 5.93 -0.07 -8.50
N VAL A 56 5.90 -1.11 -7.68
CA VAL A 56 6.93 -1.37 -6.69
C VAL A 56 8.09 -2.08 -7.38
N THR A 57 9.21 -1.39 -7.53
CA THR A 57 10.38 -1.91 -8.25
C THR A 57 11.32 -2.69 -7.33
N ARG A 58 11.27 -2.41 -6.04
CA ARG A 58 11.99 -3.12 -4.99
C ARG A 58 11.20 -3.06 -3.71
N GLN A 59 11.12 -4.17 -3.01
CA GLN A 59 10.53 -4.24 -1.68
C GLN A 59 11.32 -5.18 -0.79
N GLU A 60 11.62 -4.73 0.42
CA GLU A 60 12.21 -5.54 1.50
C GLU A 60 11.30 -5.41 2.72
N ASN A 61 10.81 -6.55 3.21
CA ASN A 61 9.92 -6.61 4.36
C ASN A 61 10.62 -7.30 5.53
N ASN A 62 10.46 -6.73 6.72
CA ASN A 62 10.79 -7.38 7.98
C ASN A 62 9.49 -7.51 8.80
N TYR A 63 9.04 -8.73 8.98
CA TYR A 63 7.78 -9.03 9.66
C TYR A 63 7.92 -9.07 11.20
N GLY A 64 9.12 -8.87 11.71
CA GLY A 64 9.37 -8.82 13.16
C GLY A 64 9.26 -10.16 13.88
N ILE A 65 9.17 -11.26 13.15
CA ILE A 65 9.05 -12.62 13.67
C ILE A 65 10.33 -13.37 13.36
N THR A 66 11.03 -13.85 14.43
CA THR A 66 12.34 -14.49 14.31
C THR A 66 12.26 -15.98 13.98
N ASP A 67 11.13 -16.65 14.30
CA ASP A 67 10.99 -18.12 14.22
C ASP A 67 10.13 -18.55 13.01
N MET A 68 9.94 -17.65 12.04
CA MET A 68 9.17 -17.96 10.85
C MET A 68 9.96 -18.85 9.91
N GLN A 69 9.32 -19.94 9.41
CA GLN A 69 9.90 -20.82 8.43
C GLN A 69 10.10 -20.10 7.09
N GLU A 70 11.12 -20.47 6.34
CA GLU A 70 11.45 -19.83 5.06
C GLU A 70 10.28 -19.91 4.05
N GLU A 71 9.54 -21.00 4.06
CA GLU A 71 8.35 -21.16 3.20
C GLU A 71 7.25 -20.15 3.54
N GLN A 72 7.03 -19.90 4.84
CA GLN A 72 6.06 -18.90 5.31
C GLN A 72 6.48 -17.49 4.92
N LEU A 73 7.77 -17.17 5.05
CA LEU A 73 8.31 -15.87 4.60
C LEU A 73 8.09 -15.66 3.11
N ARG A 74 8.36 -16.67 2.29
CA ARG A 74 8.12 -16.62 0.83
C ARG A 74 6.64 -16.39 0.49
N LEU A 75 5.73 -17.04 1.22
CA LEU A 75 4.29 -16.81 1.04
C LEU A 75 3.88 -15.39 1.41
N MET A 76 4.40 -14.87 2.53
CA MET A 76 4.13 -13.47 2.93
C MET A 76 4.65 -12.47 1.91
N ASP A 77 5.84 -12.71 1.35
CA ASP A 77 6.39 -11.86 0.28
C ASP A 77 5.52 -11.94 -0.98
N GLN A 78 5.03 -13.12 -1.36
CA GLN A 78 4.11 -13.27 -2.49
C GLN A 78 2.78 -12.54 -2.26
N VAL A 79 2.22 -12.58 -1.04
CA VAL A 79 1.03 -11.82 -0.68
C VAL A 79 1.29 -10.31 -0.78
N SER A 80 2.46 -9.86 -0.34
CA SER A 80 2.89 -8.47 -0.46
C SER A 80 3.01 -8.03 -1.93
N ASP A 81 3.53 -8.91 -2.79
CA ASP A 81 3.74 -8.66 -4.22
C ASP A 81 2.44 -8.56 -5.03
N ILE A 82 1.29 -8.98 -4.49
CA ILE A 82 0.00 -8.79 -5.18
C ILE A 82 -0.21 -7.32 -5.54
N GLN A 83 0.16 -6.40 -4.65
CA GLN A 83 0.01 -4.97 -4.84
C GLN A 83 1.25 -4.29 -5.47
N ALA A 84 2.19 -5.06 -6.01
CA ALA A 84 3.38 -4.49 -6.63
C ALA A 84 3.08 -3.68 -7.90
N HIS A 85 1.93 -3.90 -8.52
CA HIS A 85 1.43 -3.11 -9.65
C HIS A 85 -0.01 -2.72 -9.42
N LEU A 86 -0.28 -1.40 -9.41
CA LEU A 86 -1.62 -0.83 -9.30
C LEU A 86 -1.84 0.20 -10.39
N THR A 87 -2.95 0.05 -11.11
CA THR A 87 -3.44 1.05 -12.06
C THR A 87 -4.62 1.78 -11.42
N LEU A 88 -4.42 3.03 -11.08
CA LEU A 88 -5.32 3.82 -10.26
C LEU A 88 -5.95 4.97 -11.03
N ALA A 89 -7.27 5.11 -10.96
CA ALA A 89 -7.95 6.35 -11.34
C ALA A 89 -8.01 7.26 -10.12
N ILE A 90 -7.45 8.45 -10.23
CA ILE A 90 -7.39 9.45 -9.16
C ILE A 90 -8.17 10.70 -9.52
N ASP A 91 -8.76 11.36 -8.52
CA ASP A 91 -9.37 12.68 -8.72
C ASP A 91 -8.33 13.81 -8.68
N ARG A 92 -8.76 15.04 -8.99
CA ARG A 92 -7.90 16.23 -8.97
C ARG A 92 -7.26 16.54 -7.61
N TYR A 93 -7.70 15.89 -6.54
CA TYR A 93 -7.13 16.00 -5.20
C TYR A 93 -6.20 14.84 -4.85
N GLY A 94 -5.91 13.95 -5.81
CA GLY A 94 -5.06 12.76 -5.63
C GLY A 94 -5.73 11.63 -4.87
N ARG A 95 -7.05 11.65 -4.69
CA ARG A 95 -7.78 10.55 -4.06
C ARG A 95 -8.05 9.46 -5.07
N ILE A 96 -7.76 8.24 -4.68
CA ILE A 96 -8.05 7.05 -5.49
C ILE A 96 -9.56 6.87 -5.56
N LYS A 97 -10.09 6.89 -6.77
CA LYS A 97 -11.50 6.67 -7.09
C LYS A 97 -11.76 5.22 -7.45
N ASN A 98 -10.88 4.65 -8.26
CA ASN A 98 -10.98 3.28 -8.74
C ASN A 98 -9.60 2.62 -8.81
N VAL A 99 -9.58 1.30 -8.68
CA VAL A 99 -8.43 0.45 -8.95
C VAL A 99 -8.72 -0.37 -10.20
N LEU A 100 -8.16 0.08 -11.33
CA LEU A 100 -8.56 -0.41 -12.65
C LEU A 100 -8.13 -1.85 -12.92
N ASN A 101 -7.07 -2.31 -12.26
CA ASN A 101 -6.60 -3.69 -12.35
C ASN A 101 -7.00 -4.54 -11.13
N PHE A 102 -8.08 -4.22 -10.44
CA PHE A 102 -8.51 -4.94 -9.24
C PHE A 102 -8.76 -6.43 -9.49
N ASP A 103 -9.34 -6.79 -10.63
CA ASP A 103 -9.60 -8.20 -10.99
C ASP A 103 -8.29 -9.00 -11.08
N GLU A 104 -7.21 -8.40 -11.61
CA GLU A 104 -5.89 -9.01 -11.61
C GLU A 104 -5.37 -9.28 -10.20
N LEU A 105 -5.57 -8.34 -9.27
CA LEU A 105 -5.16 -8.52 -7.86
C LEU A 105 -5.96 -9.62 -7.18
N HIS A 106 -7.27 -9.65 -7.43
CA HIS A 106 -8.14 -10.70 -6.93
C HIS A 106 -7.70 -12.08 -7.43
N ASP A 107 -7.43 -12.22 -8.73
CA ASP A 107 -6.99 -13.48 -9.32
C ASP A 107 -5.64 -13.95 -8.75
N LYS A 108 -4.68 -13.03 -8.59
CA LYS A 108 -3.41 -13.31 -7.91
C LYS A 108 -3.63 -13.82 -6.48
N TRP A 109 -4.55 -13.19 -5.74
CA TRP A 109 -4.89 -13.65 -4.40
C TRP A 109 -5.48 -15.07 -4.42
N GLN A 110 -6.42 -15.35 -5.31
CA GLN A 110 -7.02 -16.69 -5.42
C GLN A 110 -5.96 -17.75 -5.73
N ASP A 111 -5.00 -17.46 -6.61
CA ASP A 111 -3.90 -18.38 -6.91
C ASP A 111 -2.99 -18.61 -5.68
N ILE A 112 -2.58 -17.56 -4.98
CA ILE A 112 -1.74 -17.69 -3.78
C ILE A 112 -2.49 -18.45 -2.69
N LYS A 113 -3.75 -18.14 -2.47
CA LYS A 113 -4.60 -18.75 -1.44
C LYS A 113 -4.63 -20.28 -1.57
N THR A 114 -4.65 -20.82 -2.79
CA THR A 114 -4.65 -22.27 -3.01
C THR A 114 -3.39 -22.97 -2.51
N ARG A 115 -2.30 -22.22 -2.34
CA ARG A 115 -0.99 -22.73 -1.90
C ARG A 115 -0.76 -22.57 -0.40
N ILE A 116 -1.62 -21.81 0.27
CA ILE A 116 -1.55 -21.63 1.72
C ILE A 116 -2.22 -22.83 2.39
N ASN A 117 -1.46 -23.54 3.23
CA ASN A 117 -2.01 -24.61 4.05
C ASN A 117 -2.46 -24.02 5.41
N PRO A 118 -3.76 -24.08 5.76
CA PRO A 118 -4.29 -23.47 6.99
C PRO A 118 -4.00 -24.28 8.26
N ASN A 119 -2.80 -24.86 8.39
CA ASN A 119 -2.45 -25.76 9.52
C ASN A 119 -2.13 -25.01 10.80
N SER A 120 -1.98 -23.69 10.77
CA SER A 120 -1.73 -22.88 11.94
C SER A 120 -2.68 -21.67 11.98
N ASP A 121 -2.84 -21.10 13.16
CA ASP A 121 -3.67 -19.90 13.34
C ASP A 121 -3.15 -18.72 12.51
N GLU A 122 -1.83 -18.61 12.34
CA GLU A 122 -1.20 -17.58 11.52
C GLU A 122 -1.57 -17.74 10.04
N MET A 123 -1.52 -18.96 9.51
CA MET A 123 -1.88 -19.22 8.11
C MET A 123 -3.38 -19.02 7.89
N ALA A 124 -4.22 -19.46 8.81
CA ALA A 124 -5.66 -19.20 8.78
C ALA A 124 -5.96 -17.69 8.81
N LYS A 125 -5.22 -16.92 9.61
CA LYS A 125 -5.34 -15.48 9.67
C LYS A 125 -4.91 -14.81 8.35
N ILE A 126 -3.85 -15.24 7.71
CA ILE A 126 -3.42 -14.72 6.39
C ILE A 126 -4.52 -14.93 5.35
N ILE A 127 -5.16 -16.12 5.33
CA ILE A 127 -6.28 -16.40 4.43
C ILE A 127 -7.46 -15.48 4.73
N HIS A 128 -7.82 -15.35 6.00
CA HIS A 128 -8.93 -14.48 6.41
C HIS A 128 -8.68 -13.02 6.00
N ASP A 129 -7.52 -12.48 6.32
CA ASP A 129 -7.14 -11.09 6.03
C ASP A 129 -7.08 -10.86 4.51
N GLY A 130 -6.57 -11.80 3.73
CA GLY A 130 -6.54 -11.72 2.28
C GLY A 130 -7.94 -11.77 1.66
N ASP A 131 -8.81 -12.65 2.14
CA ASP A 131 -10.21 -12.69 1.71
C ASP A 131 -10.95 -11.41 2.06
N GLU A 132 -10.66 -10.82 3.22
CA GLU A 132 -11.22 -9.52 3.59
C GLU A 132 -10.73 -8.40 2.65
N VAL A 133 -9.46 -8.40 2.29
CA VAL A 133 -8.87 -7.36 1.42
C VAL A 133 -9.33 -7.50 -0.03
N TYR A 134 -9.18 -8.69 -0.61
CA TYR A 134 -9.39 -8.91 -2.04
C TYR A 134 -10.80 -9.42 -2.36
N GLY A 135 -11.56 -9.92 -1.38
CA GLY A 135 -12.95 -10.33 -1.54
C GLY A 135 -13.98 -9.22 -1.30
N MET A 136 -13.56 -8.06 -0.79
CA MET A 136 -14.49 -6.98 -0.43
C MET A 136 -15.01 -6.16 -1.62
N GLY A 137 -14.46 -6.36 -2.79
CA GLY A 137 -14.79 -5.61 -4.00
C GLY A 137 -13.95 -4.34 -4.19
N GLU A 138 -13.86 -3.89 -5.44
CA GLU A 138 -12.97 -2.81 -5.89
C GLU A 138 -13.19 -1.51 -5.11
N ALA A 139 -14.44 -1.08 -4.92
CA ALA A 139 -14.75 0.19 -4.25
C ALA A 139 -14.26 0.26 -2.79
N ARG A 140 -14.37 -0.85 -2.06
CA ARG A 140 -13.83 -0.93 -0.69
C ARG A 140 -12.30 -0.98 -0.69
N PHE A 141 -11.73 -1.68 -1.63
CA PHE A 141 -10.28 -1.73 -1.80
C PHE A 141 -9.69 -0.36 -2.09
N ALA A 142 -10.28 0.41 -3.03
CA ALA A 142 -9.89 1.79 -3.31
C ALA A 142 -9.96 2.68 -2.07
N LYS A 143 -11.04 2.56 -1.27
CA LYS A 143 -11.17 3.29 -0.01
C LYS A 143 -10.08 2.91 0.99
N ARG A 144 -9.73 1.62 1.08
CA ARG A 144 -8.65 1.14 1.97
C ARG A 144 -7.29 1.70 1.54
N LEU A 145 -6.99 1.73 0.23
CA LEU A 145 -5.75 2.33 -0.27
C LEU A 145 -5.63 3.81 0.09
N ASN A 146 -6.71 4.59 0.01
CA ASN A 146 -6.70 6.00 0.41
C ASN A 146 -6.33 6.20 1.89
N MET A 147 -6.53 5.20 2.73
CA MET A 147 -6.17 5.21 4.15
C MET A 147 -4.77 4.64 4.40
N ALA A 148 -4.22 3.89 3.45
CA ALA A 148 -2.91 3.28 3.57
C ALA A 148 -1.79 4.33 3.46
N THR A 149 -0.75 4.17 4.29
CA THR A 149 0.31 5.15 4.45
C THR A 149 0.98 5.57 3.13
N PRO A 150 1.43 4.68 2.23
CA PRO A 150 2.10 5.14 1.01
C PRO A 150 1.21 6.03 0.15
N TYR A 151 -0.03 5.61 -0.11
CA TYR A 151 -0.94 6.32 -1.02
C TYR A 151 -1.48 7.61 -0.40
N LYS A 152 -1.76 7.61 0.90
CA LYS A 152 -2.15 8.82 1.61
C LYS A 152 -1.03 9.87 1.59
N ALA A 153 0.22 9.45 1.80
CA ALA A 153 1.37 10.35 1.73
C ALA A 153 1.60 10.87 0.31
N LEU A 154 1.49 10.01 -0.71
CA LEU A 154 1.60 10.40 -2.10
C LEU A 154 0.50 11.40 -2.50
N GLY A 155 -0.76 11.13 -2.13
CA GLY A 155 -1.88 12.04 -2.38
C GLY A 155 -1.66 13.40 -1.71
N MET A 156 -1.24 13.42 -0.45
CA MET A 156 -0.94 14.65 0.28
C MET A 156 0.30 15.37 -0.29
N GLY A 157 1.33 14.64 -0.67
CA GLY A 157 2.57 15.21 -1.19
C GLY A 157 2.47 15.73 -2.62
N LEU A 158 1.70 15.05 -3.48
CA LEU A 158 1.56 15.42 -4.88
C LEU A 158 0.49 16.50 -5.11
N PHE A 159 -0.54 16.57 -4.27
CA PHE A 159 -1.74 17.37 -4.52
C PHE A 159 -2.08 18.38 -3.42
N SER A 160 -1.40 18.38 -2.27
CA SER A 160 -1.62 19.39 -1.24
C SER A 160 -0.44 20.33 -1.10
N PHE A 161 -0.57 21.49 -1.70
CA PHE A 161 0.47 22.53 -1.71
C PHE A 161 0.45 23.47 -0.50
N GLU A 162 -0.43 23.30 0.46
CA GLU A 162 -0.65 24.32 1.49
C GLU A 162 0.48 24.47 2.53
N LYS A 163 1.42 23.54 2.65
CA LYS A 163 2.50 23.63 3.67
C LYS A 163 3.84 23.00 3.29
N ALA A 164 4.20 22.95 2.03
CA ALA A 164 5.55 22.52 1.66
C ALA A 164 6.49 23.71 1.68
N THR A 165 7.24 23.89 2.75
CA THR A 165 8.46 24.69 2.72
C THR A 165 9.49 23.95 1.86
N ARG A 166 9.73 24.51 0.70
CA ARG A 166 10.66 24.02 -0.32
C ARG A 166 12.08 24.30 0.15
N ASN A 167 12.71 23.38 0.83
CA ASN A 167 14.13 23.51 1.15
C ASN A 167 14.93 22.20 1.11
N ASP A 168 14.47 21.18 0.47
CA ASP A 168 15.26 19.99 0.09
C ASP A 168 14.35 19.00 -0.65
N ASP A 169 14.93 18.18 -1.51
CA ASP A 169 14.24 17.13 -2.26
C ASP A 169 13.69 15.97 -1.37
N SER A 170 13.63 16.17 -0.07
CA SER A 170 13.09 15.21 0.90
C SER A 170 11.96 15.80 1.73
N PHE A 171 10.78 15.17 1.69
CA PHE A 171 9.64 15.49 2.54
C PHE A 171 9.58 14.54 3.73
N ARG A 172 9.56 15.08 4.94
CA ARG A 172 9.30 14.30 6.16
C ARG A 172 7.90 14.61 6.69
N TRP A 173 7.08 13.60 6.78
CA TRP A 173 5.73 13.69 7.30
C TRP A 173 5.61 12.95 8.63
N LYS A 174 5.00 13.59 9.62
CA LYS A 174 4.48 12.87 10.78
C LYS A 174 3.01 12.59 10.53
N MET A 175 2.67 11.34 10.28
CA MET A 175 1.27 10.92 10.17
C MET A 175 0.87 10.14 11.42
N PRO A 176 -0.32 10.37 11.97
CA PRO A 176 -0.85 9.46 12.98
C PRO A 176 -1.01 8.08 12.33
N SER A 177 -0.49 7.06 13.00
CA SER A 177 -0.65 5.69 12.57
C SER A 177 -2.13 5.32 12.63
N THR A 178 -2.77 5.14 11.49
CA THR A 178 -4.14 4.63 11.39
C THR A 178 -4.16 3.12 11.11
N LEU A 179 -3.02 2.45 11.26
CA LEU A 179 -2.82 1.03 10.95
C LEU A 179 -2.91 0.12 12.18
N ILE A 180 -3.58 0.54 13.23
CA ILE A 180 -4.05 -0.41 14.22
C ILE A 180 -5.53 -0.61 13.93
N PRO A 181 -5.96 -1.73 13.33
CA PRO A 181 -7.28 -2.21 13.63
C PRO A 181 -7.27 -2.36 15.14
N THR A 182 -8.09 -1.62 15.83
CA THR A 182 -8.43 -1.91 17.22
C THR A 182 -8.80 -3.37 17.27
N ILE A 183 -7.86 -4.19 17.75
CA ILE A 183 -8.19 -5.49 18.25
C ILE A 183 -9.09 -5.16 19.43
N GLY A 184 -10.41 -5.28 19.21
CA GLY A 184 -11.38 -5.12 20.26
C GLY A 184 -11.03 -6.10 21.37
N ILE A 185 -10.84 -5.55 22.55
CA ILE A 185 -10.85 -6.27 23.81
C ILE A 185 -12.26 -6.80 24.01
#